data_9175166b1ac6c0c7e1ff1ad422b432f9
#
_entry.id   9175166b1ac6c0c7e1ff1ad422b432f9
#
_cell.length_a   1.000
_cell.length_b   1.000
_cell.length_c   1.000
_cell.angle_alpha   90.00
_cell.angle_beta   90.00
_cell.angle_gamma   90.00
#
_symmetry.space_group_name_H-M   'P 1'
#
loop_
_entity.id
_entity.type
_entity.pdbx_description
1 polymer ?
#
loop_
_entity_poly.entity_id
_entity_poly.type
_entity_poly.pdbx_seq_one_letter_code
_entity_poly.pdbx_strand_id
1 'polypeptide(L)'
;MKKTVSVILLISLSFIVSSCATFPRKQEPIQLSNLTVGIVKSKIIKGVTNQAELLQIFGSPNIITKNRDNDEVWNYSRMSYRTTSGADGVSVIFFGGSRAMTTATTESFDLILIFDENDVVKDYSVISAKF
;
A
#
# COMPACT_ATOMS: atom_id res chain seq x y z
N MET A 1 56.94 -20.59 -0.34
CA MET A 1 55.75 -21.29 0.19
C MET A 1 54.94 -20.43 1.15
N LYS A 2 55.48 -19.78 2.15
CA LYS A 2 54.70 -18.93 3.09
C LYS A 2 54.02 -17.75 2.45
N LYS A 3 54.66 -17.10 1.43
CA LYS A 3 54.08 -15.93 0.73
C LYS A 3 52.91 -16.33 -0.20
N THR A 4 52.99 -17.48 -0.85
CA THR A 4 51.91 -17.97 -1.74
C THR A 4 50.67 -18.42 -0.96
N VAL A 5 50.85 -19.04 0.20
CA VAL A 5 49.72 -19.39 1.10
C VAL A 5 49.03 -18.14 1.62
N SER A 6 49.79 -17.09 1.98
CA SER A 6 49.21 -15.83 2.45
C SER A 6 48.38 -15.11 1.39
N VAL A 7 48.82 -15.13 0.11
CA VAL A 7 48.07 -14.53 -0.99
C VAL A 7 46.77 -15.28 -1.29
N ILE A 8 46.81 -16.62 -1.25
CA ILE A 8 45.61 -17.46 -1.43
C ILE A 8 44.60 -17.21 -0.31
N LEU A 9 45.05 -17.08 0.93
CA LEU A 9 44.19 -16.79 2.08
C LEU A 9 43.49 -15.40 1.95
N LEU A 10 44.22 -14.39 1.46
CA LEU A 10 43.65 -13.04 1.23
C LEU A 10 42.63 -13.01 0.10
N ILE A 11 42.86 -13.78 -0.97
CA ILE A 11 41.91 -13.89 -2.10
C ILE A 11 40.64 -14.64 -1.65
N SER A 12 40.75 -15.71 -0.84
CA SER A 12 39.58 -16.43 -0.33
C SER A 12 38.72 -15.58 0.61
N LEU A 13 39.33 -14.73 1.42
CA LEU A 13 38.64 -13.82 2.32
C LEU A 13 37.86 -12.71 1.57
N SER A 14 38.36 -12.31 0.40
CA SER A 14 37.69 -11.30 -0.44
C SER A 14 36.40 -11.81 -1.10
N PHE A 15 36.23 -13.11 -1.28
CA PHE A 15 35.02 -13.71 -1.85
C PHE A 15 33.85 -13.84 -0.88
N ILE A 16 34.10 -13.74 0.43
CA ILE A 16 33.04 -13.92 1.45
C ILE A 16 32.20 -12.66 1.65
N VAL A 17 32.68 -11.49 1.23
CA VAL A 17 32.01 -10.20 1.49
C VAL A 17 31.00 -9.83 0.41
N SER A 18 30.91 -10.57 -0.71
CA SER A 18 30.02 -10.24 -1.84
C SER A 18 28.63 -10.86 -1.75
N SER A 19 28.28 -11.51 -0.65
CA SER A 19 26.97 -12.18 -0.47
C SER A 19 25.95 -11.32 0.27
N CYS A 20 25.87 -10.02 -0.03
CA CYS A 20 24.65 -9.28 0.26
C CYS A 20 23.65 -9.57 -0.88
N ALA A 21 23.00 -10.74 -0.80
CA ALA A 21 21.81 -11.01 -1.61
C ALA A 21 20.69 -10.06 -1.15
N THR A 22 20.56 -8.93 -1.82
CA THR A 22 19.34 -8.14 -1.78
C THR A 22 18.24 -8.99 -2.40
N PHE A 23 17.46 -9.65 -1.56
CA PHE A 23 16.22 -10.29 -1.99
C PHE A 23 15.31 -9.16 -2.50
N PRO A 24 14.94 -9.14 -3.79
CA PRO A 24 13.93 -8.23 -4.25
C PRO A 24 12.64 -8.61 -3.50
N ARG A 25 12.23 -7.80 -2.54
CA ARG A 25 10.86 -7.87 -2.03
C ARG A 25 9.97 -7.61 -3.23
N LYS A 26 9.37 -8.64 -3.78
CA LYS A 26 8.15 -8.49 -4.56
C LYS A 26 7.15 -7.84 -3.61
N GLN A 27 7.03 -6.54 -3.69
CA GLN A 27 5.82 -5.88 -3.22
C GLN A 27 4.75 -6.36 -4.19
N GLU A 28 4.01 -7.38 -3.78
CA GLU A 28 2.75 -7.67 -4.46
C GLU A 28 1.94 -6.39 -4.38
N PRO A 29 1.40 -5.92 -5.52
CA PRO A 29 0.55 -4.74 -5.51
C PRO A 29 -0.61 -5.06 -4.58
N ILE A 30 -0.61 -4.43 -3.42
CA ILE A 30 -1.67 -4.54 -2.43
C ILE A 30 -2.96 -4.23 -3.18
N GLN A 31 -3.92 -5.16 -3.19
CA GLN A 31 -5.23 -4.98 -3.86
C GLN A 31 -5.98 -3.74 -3.37
N LEU A 32 -5.51 -3.13 -2.31
CA LEU A 32 -5.92 -1.82 -1.81
C LEU A 32 -5.81 -0.67 -2.83
N SER A 33 -5.08 -0.84 -3.94
CA SER A 33 -5.09 0.13 -5.05
C SER A 33 -6.48 0.29 -5.67
N ASN A 34 -7.33 -0.74 -5.56
CA ASN A 34 -8.70 -0.74 -6.04
C ASN A 34 -9.69 -0.03 -5.10
N LEU A 35 -9.24 0.34 -3.90
CA LEU A 35 -10.08 1.01 -2.91
C LEU A 35 -10.26 2.48 -3.30
N THR A 36 -11.19 2.76 -4.18
CA THR A 36 -11.62 4.11 -4.57
C THR A 36 -13.13 4.22 -4.54
N VAL A 37 -13.64 5.44 -4.32
CA VAL A 37 -15.10 5.68 -4.27
C VAL A 37 -15.80 5.18 -5.54
N GLY A 38 -15.17 5.36 -6.71
CA GLY A 38 -15.71 4.91 -7.99
C GLY A 38 -15.82 3.39 -8.09
N ILE A 39 -14.77 2.67 -7.73
CA ILE A 39 -14.76 1.19 -7.76
C ILE A 39 -15.74 0.63 -6.73
N VAL A 40 -15.78 1.17 -5.52
CA VAL A 40 -16.74 0.75 -4.48
C VAL A 40 -18.16 0.86 -5.01
N LYS A 41 -18.56 2.03 -5.53
CA LYS A 41 -19.91 2.24 -6.09
C LYS A 41 -20.25 1.36 -7.30
N SER A 42 -19.26 0.97 -8.09
CA SER A 42 -19.47 0.13 -9.27
C SER A 42 -19.51 -1.37 -8.97
N LYS A 43 -18.85 -1.79 -7.89
CA LYS A 43 -18.68 -3.21 -7.55
C LYS A 43 -19.56 -3.69 -6.41
N ILE A 44 -20.02 -2.77 -5.54
CA ILE A 44 -20.84 -3.13 -4.39
C ILE A 44 -22.31 -2.81 -4.69
N ILE A 45 -23.11 -3.87 -4.77
CA ILE A 45 -24.56 -3.80 -4.95
C ILE A 45 -25.20 -4.34 -3.67
N LYS A 46 -25.95 -3.49 -2.95
CA LYS A 46 -26.67 -3.89 -1.73
C LYS A 46 -27.66 -5.01 -2.05
N GLY A 47 -27.74 -6.01 -1.18
CA GLY A 47 -28.60 -7.18 -1.34
C GLY A 47 -28.12 -8.20 -2.39
N VAL A 48 -26.93 -8.00 -3.02
CA VAL A 48 -26.43 -8.88 -4.08
C VAL A 48 -24.98 -9.28 -3.85
N THR A 49 -24.09 -8.32 -3.63
CA THR A 49 -22.65 -8.59 -3.46
C THR A 49 -22.40 -9.31 -2.15
N ASN A 50 -21.64 -10.40 -2.21
CA ASN A 50 -21.31 -11.21 -1.03
C ASN A 50 -19.88 -11.01 -0.53
N GLN A 51 -19.59 -11.52 0.67
CA GLN A 51 -18.26 -11.43 1.30
C GLN A 51 -17.15 -12.04 0.44
N ALA A 52 -17.39 -13.17 -0.22
CA ALA A 52 -16.38 -13.84 -1.03
C ALA A 52 -15.96 -13.01 -2.26
N GLU A 53 -16.92 -12.32 -2.89
CA GLU A 53 -16.65 -11.40 -3.99
C GLU A 53 -15.83 -10.19 -3.52
N LEU A 54 -16.14 -9.65 -2.34
CA LEU A 54 -15.40 -8.53 -1.76
C LEU A 54 -13.97 -8.89 -1.41
N LEU A 55 -13.72 -10.09 -0.88
CA LEU A 55 -12.36 -10.60 -0.65
C LEU A 55 -11.56 -10.71 -1.95
N GLN A 56 -12.19 -11.08 -3.06
CA GLN A 56 -11.52 -11.15 -4.35
C GLN A 56 -11.20 -9.75 -4.92
N ILE A 57 -12.08 -8.77 -4.69
CA ILE A 57 -11.93 -7.42 -5.24
C ILE A 57 -11.00 -6.57 -4.40
N PHE A 58 -11.18 -6.57 -3.07
CA PHE A 58 -10.52 -5.67 -2.13
C PHE A 58 -9.49 -6.38 -1.23
N GLY A 59 -9.48 -7.72 -1.22
CA GLY A 59 -8.66 -8.51 -0.29
C GLY A 59 -9.24 -8.55 1.12
N SER A 60 -8.40 -8.87 2.10
CA SER A 60 -8.82 -8.96 3.50
C SER A 60 -9.11 -7.59 4.10
N PRO A 61 -10.19 -7.44 4.88
CA PRO A 61 -10.47 -6.21 5.60
C PRO A 61 -9.45 -5.96 6.71
N ASN A 62 -9.30 -4.71 7.12
CA ASN A 62 -8.42 -4.34 8.23
C ASN A 62 -9.00 -4.74 9.57
N ILE A 63 -10.32 -4.61 9.72
CA ILE A 63 -11.04 -4.90 10.97
C ILE A 63 -12.34 -5.62 10.63
N ILE A 64 -12.65 -6.66 11.39
CA ILE A 64 -13.93 -7.37 11.39
C ILE A 64 -14.53 -7.23 12.79
N THR A 65 -15.77 -6.81 12.89
CA THR A 65 -16.51 -6.65 14.15
C THR A 65 -17.99 -6.94 13.94
N LYS A 66 -18.79 -6.72 14.96
CA LYS A 66 -20.26 -6.82 14.90
C LYS A 66 -20.92 -5.56 15.40
N ASN A 67 -22.07 -5.22 14.81
CA ASN A 67 -22.90 -4.11 15.27
C ASN A 67 -23.85 -4.56 16.40
N ARG A 68 -24.74 -3.65 16.84
CA ARG A 68 -25.72 -3.95 17.91
C ARG A 68 -26.78 -4.98 17.50
N ASP A 69 -27.04 -5.07 16.20
CA ASP A 69 -28.01 -6.01 15.62
C ASP A 69 -27.38 -7.38 15.32
N ASN A 70 -26.12 -7.58 15.77
CA ASN A 70 -25.30 -8.77 15.54
C ASN A 70 -24.89 -8.99 14.06
N ASP A 71 -25.12 -8.02 13.17
CA ASP A 71 -24.64 -8.06 11.80
C ASP A 71 -23.10 -7.96 11.77
N GLU A 72 -22.45 -8.66 10.86
CA GLU A 72 -21.01 -8.58 10.68
C GLU A 72 -20.62 -7.27 9.97
N VAL A 73 -19.60 -6.60 10.48
CA VAL A 73 -19.12 -5.32 9.97
C VAL A 73 -17.65 -5.42 9.60
N TRP A 74 -17.35 -5.14 8.34
CA TRP A 74 -15.97 -5.06 7.84
C TRP A 74 -15.55 -3.62 7.62
N ASN A 75 -14.32 -3.33 8.02
CA ASN A 75 -13.70 -2.03 7.75
C ASN A 75 -12.46 -2.23 6.88
N TYR A 76 -12.40 -1.50 5.77
CA TYR A 76 -11.23 -1.32 4.94
C TYR A 76 -10.75 0.10 5.08
N SER A 77 -9.54 0.28 5.57
CA SER A 77 -8.93 1.60 5.76
C SER A 77 -7.63 1.69 4.97
N ARG A 78 -7.45 2.77 4.24
CA ARG A 78 -6.23 3.08 3.51
C ARG A 78 -5.83 4.53 3.71
N MET A 79 -4.58 4.74 4.07
CA MET A 79 -3.94 6.04 4.05
C MET A 79 -2.84 6.04 2.98
N SER A 80 -2.87 6.98 2.06
CA SER A 80 -1.83 7.17 1.06
C SER A 80 -1.19 8.52 1.25
N TYR A 81 0.15 8.52 1.23
CA TYR A 81 0.97 9.72 1.28
C TYR A 81 1.61 9.92 -0.09
N ARG A 82 1.36 11.04 -0.70
CA ARG A 82 1.96 11.39 -1.99
C ARG A 82 2.83 12.64 -1.84
N THR A 83 4.11 12.48 -2.10
CA THR A 83 5.04 13.60 -2.19
C THR A 83 5.27 13.91 -3.66
N THR A 84 4.91 15.09 -4.09
CA THR A 84 5.24 15.57 -5.44
C THR A 84 6.42 16.51 -5.32
N SER A 85 7.60 16.03 -5.73
CA SER A 85 8.77 16.88 -5.92
C SER A 85 8.68 17.43 -7.35
N GLY A 86 8.30 18.66 -7.50
CA GLY A 86 8.36 19.37 -8.78
C GLY A 86 9.82 19.66 -9.11
N ALA A 87 10.45 18.76 -9.86
CA ALA A 87 11.70 19.03 -10.56
C ALA A 87 11.37 19.37 -12.02
N ASP A 88 10.76 20.52 -12.25
CA ASP A 88 10.81 21.13 -13.58
C ASP A 88 12.20 21.75 -13.72
N GLY A 89 13.09 20.91 -14.30
CA GLY A 89 14.47 21.27 -14.50
C GLY A 89 14.64 22.21 -15.69
N VAL A 90 14.68 23.49 -15.42
CA VAL A 90 15.59 24.37 -16.15
C VAL A 90 16.61 24.82 -15.11
N SER A 91 17.76 24.14 -15.10
CA SER A 91 18.93 24.56 -14.33
C SER A 91 19.45 25.87 -14.92
N VAL A 92 18.86 26.97 -14.50
CA VAL A 92 19.52 28.26 -14.63
C VAL A 92 20.39 28.38 -13.38
N ILE A 93 21.68 28.07 -13.58
CA ILE A 93 22.72 28.33 -12.58
C ILE A 93 22.87 29.84 -12.51
N PHE A 94 22.09 30.50 -11.69
CA PHE A 94 22.34 31.81 -11.19
C PHE A 94 22.19 31.82 -9.67
N PHE A 95 23.19 32.27 -9.01
CA PHE A 95 23.35 32.51 -7.58
C PHE A 95 22.03 32.78 -6.84
N GLY A 96 21.66 31.92 -5.86
CA GLY A 96 20.64 32.22 -4.87
C GLY A 96 19.65 31.11 -4.68
N GLY A 97 19.81 30.35 -3.62
CA GLY A 97 18.79 29.58 -2.87
C GLY A 97 17.68 28.92 -3.66
N SER A 98 17.89 27.70 -4.16
CA SER A 98 16.81 26.85 -4.65
C SER A 98 15.92 26.40 -3.48
N ARG A 99 14.77 27.03 -3.30
CA ARG A 99 13.69 26.51 -2.45
C ARG A 99 12.98 25.41 -3.24
N ALA A 100 13.32 24.16 -2.98
CA ALA A 100 12.52 23.05 -3.44
C ALA A 100 11.17 23.10 -2.69
N MET A 101 10.10 23.46 -3.37
CA MET A 101 8.75 23.34 -2.85
C MET A 101 8.35 21.86 -2.91
N THR A 102 8.37 21.20 -1.78
CA THR A 102 7.83 19.85 -1.64
C THR A 102 6.37 19.97 -1.19
N THR A 103 5.45 19.62 -2.06
CA THR A 103 4.03 19.54 -1.69
C THR A 103 3.72 18.09 -1.30
N ALA A 104 3.32 17.90 -0.04
CA ALA A 104 2.87 16.63 0.47
C ALA A 104 1.33 16.62 0.51
N THR A 105 0.72 15.59 -0.03
CA THR A 105 -0.72 15.38 0.04
C THR A 105 -0.99 14.05 0.70
N THR A 106 -1.82 14.05 1.73
CA THR A 106 -2.30 12.84 2.41
C THR A 106 -3.74 12.59 2.02
N GLU A 107 -4.03 11.39 1.56
CA GLU A 107 -5.39 10.94 1.27
C GLU A 107 -5.74 9.78 2.18
N SER A 108 -6.87 9.87 2.89
CA SER A 108 -7.45 8.77 3.65
C SER A 108 -8.71 8.27 2.97
N PHE A 109 -8.94 6.97 3.07
CA PHE A 109 -10.10 6.28 2.54
C PHE A 109 -10.53 5.20 3.51
N ASP A 110 -11.78 5.25 3.93
CA ASP A 110 -12.40 4.24 4.79
C ASP A 110 -13.68 3.73 4.13
N LEU A 111 -13.80 2.41 4.05
CA LEU A 111 -15.00 1.71 3.59
C LEU A 111 -15.51 0.83 4.72
N ILE A 112 -16.73 1.06 5.15
CA ILE A 112 -17.42 0.27 6.15
C ILE A 112 -18.53 -0.51 5.45
N LEU A 113 -18.55 -1.83 5.62
CA LEU A 113 -19.52 -2.74 5.07
C LEU A 113 -20.30 -3.41 6.19
N ILE A 114 -21.58 -3.54 6.03
CA ILE A 114 -22.46 -4.27 6.96
C ILE A 114 -23.09 -5.41 6.18
N PHE A 115 -22.99 -6.63 6.71
CA PHE A 115 -23.52 -7.84 6.10
C PHE A 115 -24.76 -8.33 6.84
N ASP A 116 -25.64 -8.97 6.09
CA ASP A 116 -26.78 -9.70 6.66
C ASP A 116 -26.39 -11.13 7.08
N GLU A 117 -27.38 -11.89 7.56
CA GLU A 117 -27.20 -13.28 8.00
C GLU A 117 -26.80 -14.25 6.86
N ASN A 118 -26.91 -13.83 5.61
CA ASN A 118 -26.53 -14.60 4.41
C ASN A 118 -25.18 -14.17 3.83
N ASP A 119 -24.38 -13.41 4.58
CA ASP A 119 -23.08 -12.88 4.14
C ASP A 119 -23.16 -11.93 2.93
N VAL A 120 -24.33 -11.30 2.71
CA VAL A 120 -24.57 -10.34 1.63
C VAL A 120 -24.54 -8.92 2.18
N VAL A 121 -24.02 -7.98 1.38
CA VAL A 121 -23.93 -6.56 1.77
C VAL A 121 -25.32 -5.98 2.01
N LYS A 122 -25.65 -5.71 3.25
CA LYS A 122 -26.86 -5.03 3.71
C LYS A 122 -26.77 -3.54 3.50
N ASP A 123 -25.62 -2.96 3.89
CA ASP A 123 -25.32 -1.53 3.73
C ASP A 123 -23.82 -1.26 3.67
N TYR A 124 -23.44 -0.08 3.17
CA TYR A 124 -22.07 0.36 3.20
C TYR A 124 -21.93 1.89 3.28
N SER A 125 -20.83 2.34 3.86
CA SER A 125 -20.45 3.75 3.94
C SER A 125 -19.02 3.94 3.44
N VAL A 126 -18.80 5.01 2.68
CA VAL A 126 -17.48 5.40 2.17
C VAL A 126 -17.14 6.78 2.68
N ILE A 127 -15.98 6.90 3.31
CA ILE A 127 -15.43 8.16 3.79
C ILE A 127 -14.09 8.36 3.07
N SER A 128 -13.90 9.50 2.43
CA SER A 128 -12.62 9.89 1.88
C SER A 128 -12.30 11.33 2.23
N ALA A 129 -11.07 11.57 2.67
CA ALA A 129 -10.57 12.89 2.98
C ALA A 129 -9.20 13.11 2.33
N LYS A 130 -8.96 14.36 1.92
CA LYS A 130 -7.70 14.80 1.32
C LYS A 130 -7.22 16.04 2.07
N PHE A 131 -5.94 15.99 2.49
CA PHE A 131 -5.28 17.04 3.26
C PHE A 131 -4.05 17.56 2.52
#